data_71cf8877147bb6e907226ce2c33be564
#
_entry.id   71cf8877147bb6e907226ce2c33be564
#
_cell.length_a   1.000
_cell.length_b   1.000
_cell.length_c   1.000
_cell.angle_alpha   90.00
_cell.angle_beta   90.00
_cell.angle_gamma   90.00
#
_symmetry.space_group_name_H-M   'P 1'
#
loop_
_entity.id
_entity.type
_entity.pdbx_description
1 polymer ?
#
loop_
_entity_poly.entity_id
_entity_poly.type
_entity_poly.pdbx_seq_one_letter_code
_entity_poly.pdbx_strand_id
1 'polypeptide(L)'
;MFKYVKYFLSTFFLIFGIYTCSFDSYSPTYFFIAFSAIIILGDLFLNNDKSMDEFKYPQLINLPIYLNLFLLLIFILNTVFIFGNSNANWFSNAMYTYLNIDLVYMRESIKFIDKISLIAIVSLFIGIMGTVPGHELTHRKRQKVDMFFGNWLLSLSWDCTFAIEHVYGHHKNVCLPIDPATAKRGESIYLFILRASIKEHIDGWKIEYRRLSRRNENVFSLKNKMIIGYLRSLTITFICYSIGGLIGMFTFLLCAFIAKSLLEVINFTEHYGLVREENKPVQPRHSWNSNSVMSSVLLYNVTRHSAHHEKSHLKFWELDTYEDAPMMPHGYLSMLYIAIFLPHLFHKMMAKKLIEWDEKYATDEEKEIAKNANKNSGIKMLVNQY
;
A
#
# COMPACT_ATOMS: atom_id res chain seq x y z
N MET A 1 1.54 21.44 18.33
CA MET A 1 2.78 20.77 17.89
C MET A 1 2.59 19.27 17.73
N PHE A 2 2.00 18.57 18.68
CA PHE A 2 1.80 17.11 18.69
C PHE A 2 1.06 16.60 17.42
N LYS A 3 0.02 17.29 16.94
CA LYS A 3 -0.73 16.91 15.74
C LYS A 3 0.11 16.83 14.43
N TYR A 4 1.24 17.57 14.37
CA TYR A 4 2.16 17.43 13.24
C TYR A 4 3.08 16.21 13.40
N VAL A 5 3.54 15.96 14.64
CA VAL A 5 4.52 14.91 14.95
C VAL A 5 3.97 13.53 14.64
N LYS A 6 2.66 13.28 14.81
CA LYS A 6 2.06 11.97 14.52
C LYS A 6 2.35 11.48 13.08
N TYR A 7 2.38 12.37 12.09
CA TYR A 7 2.66 12.00 10.69
C TYR A 7 4.15 11.79 10.38
N PHE A 8 5.05 12.17 11.29
CA PHE A 8 6.47 11.84 11.19
C PHE A 8 6.80 10.45 11.77
N LEU A 9 5.83 9.77 12.39
CA LEU A 9 6.06 8.47 13.02
C LEU A 9 6.57 7.44 12.02
N SER A 10 6.00 7.39 10.81
CA SER A 10 6.43 6.51 9.73
C SER A 10 7.88 6.80 9.30
N THR A 11 8.23 8.07 9.11
CA THR A 11 9.60 8.50 8.80
C THR A 11 10.57 8.15 9.93
N PHE A 12 10.16 8.31 11.18
CA PHE A 12 10.96 7.91 12.33
C PHE A 12 11.23 6.40 12.35
N PHE A 13 10.21 5.57 12.15
CA PHE A 13 10.39 4.11 12.04
C PHE A 13 11.29 3.73 10.87
N LEU A 14 11.22 4.46 9.76
CA LEU A 14 12.07 4.21 8.60
C LEU A 14 13.55 4.50 8.92
N ILE A 15 13.84 5.65 9.53
CA ILE A 15 15.21 6.00 9.98
C ILE A 15 15.70 4.96 10.98
N PHE A 16 14.91 4.66 12.00
CA PHE A 16 15.26 3.68 13.02
C PHE A 16 15.49 2.30 12.42
N GLY A 17 14.65 1.88 11.45
CA GLY A 17 14.81 0.62 10.72
C GLY A 17 16.10 0.54 9.90
N ILE A 18 16.48 1.64 9.22
CA ILE A 18 17.74 1.70 8.46
C ILE A 18 18.93 1.42 9.38
N TYR A 19 19.00 2.08 10.53
CA TYR A 19 20.10 1.86 11.47
C TYR A 19 20.04 0.48 12.13
N THR A 20 18.89 0.10 12.68
CA THR A 20 18.75 -1.18 13.40
C THR A 20 19.02 -2.37 12.49
N CYS A 21 18.49 -2.37 11.26
CA CYS A 21 18.68 -3.47 10.32
C CYS A 21 20.09 -3.54 9.73
N SER A 22 20.93 -2.53 9.97
CA SER A 22 22.33 -2.49 9.52
C SER A 22 23.34 -2.57 10.67
N PHE A 23 22.88 -2.88 11.89
CA PHE A 23 23.72 -2.81 13.08
C PHE A 23 24.46 -4.12 13.35
N ASP A 24 23.75 -5.26 13.42
CA ASP A 24 24.33 -6.57 13.76
C ASP A 24 23.44 -7.72 13.28
N SER A 25 23.96 -8.96 13.34
CA SER A 25 23.16 -10.16 13.14
C SER A 25 22.01 -10.23 14.17
N TYR A 26 20.89 -10.82 13.76
CA TYR A 26 19.61 -10.84 14.45
C TYR A 26 18.90 -9.49 14.60
N SER A 27 19.55 -8.33 14.38
CA SER A 27 18.88 -7.03 14.47
C SER A 27 17.72 -6.87 13.47
N PRO A 28 17.82 -7.29 12.18
CA PRO A 28 16.68 -7.25 11.25
C PRO A 28 15.52 -8.08 11.74
N THR A 29 15.78 -9.26 12.30
CA THR A 29 14.74 -10.16 12.82
C THR A 29 14.04 -9.57 14.03
N TYR A 30 14.79 -9.07 14.99
CA TYR A 30 14.22 -8.41 16.17
C TYR A 30 13.42 -7.15 15.79
N PHE A 31 13.95 -6.35 14.88
CA PHE A 31 13.23 -5.16 14.42
C PHE A 31 11.92 -5.51 13.71
N PHE A 32 11.92 -6.51 12.81
CA PHE A 32 10.70 -6.96 12.12
C PHE A 32 9.64 -7.47 13.10
N ILE A 33 10.03 -8.29 14.09
CA ILE A 33 9.12 -8.81 15.12
C ILE A 33 8.58 -7.66 15.97
N ALA A 34 9.45 -6.77 16.46
CA ALA A 34 9.05 -5.64 17.30
C ALA A 34 8.10 -4.68 16.54
N PHE A 35 8.42 -4.34 15.30
CA PHE A 35 7.58 -3.45 14.48
C PHE A 35 6.20 -4.08 14.20
N SER A 36 6.17 -5.38 13.85
CA SER A 36 4.91 -6.10 13.66
C SER A 36 4.09 -6.18 14.95
N ALA A 37 4.73 -6.42 16.08
CA ALA A 37 4.07 -6.43 17.38
C ALA A 37 3.50 -5.05 17.75
N ILE A 38 4.26 -3.96 17.51
CA ILE A 38 3.80 -2.59 17.73
C ILE A 38 2.54 -2.29 16.90
N ILE A 39 2.50 -2.71 15.64
CA ILE A 39 1.31 -2.56 14.78
C ILE A 39 0.11 -3.30 15.37
N ILE A 40 0.27 -4.61 15.63
CA ILE A 40 -0.84 -5.46 16.08
C ILE A 40 -1.34 -5.02 17.46
N LEU A 41 -0.45 -4.81 18.40
CA LEU A 41 -0.81 -4.35 19.75
C LEU A 41 -1.39 -2.92 19.72
N GLY A 42 -0.84 -2.05 18.86
CA GLY A 42 -1.38 -0.71 18.67
C GLY A 42 -2.81 -0.72 18.12
N ASP A 43 -3.09 -1.54 17.11
CA ASP A 43 -4.46 -1.67 16.57
C ASP A 43 -5.44 -2.32 17.55
N LEU A 44 -4.96 -3.18 18.47
CA LEU A 44 -5.80 -3.89 19.43
C LEU A 44 -6.09 -3.06 20.70
N PHE A 45 -5.12 -2.30 21.18
CA PHE A 45 -5.17 -1.68 22.50
C PHE A 45 -5.27 -0.16 22.50
N LEU A 46 -4.89 0.53 21.40
CA LEU A 46 -5.08 1.96 21.29
C LEU A 46 -6.52 2.29 20.87
N ASN A 47 -7.01 3.40 21.36
CA ASN A 47 -8.34 3.92 21.00
C ASN A 47 -8.39 4.35 19.52
N ASN A 48 -9.60 4.54 19.01
CA ASN A 48 -9.82 5.09 17.69
C ASN A 48 -9.45 6.58 17.63
N ASP A 49 -8.79 7.02 16.54
CA ASP A 49 -8.55 8.43 16.24
C ASP A 49 -9.70 9.00 15.40
N LYS A 50 -10.58 9.74 16.06
CA LYS A 50 -11.68 10.46 15.41
C LYS A 50 -11.38 11.96 15.25
N SER A 51 -10.13 12.37 15.47
CA SER A 51 -9.74 13.76 15.38
C SER A 51 -9.80 14.30 13.95
N MET A 52 -10.35 15.50 13.82
CA MET A 52 -10.31 16.33 12.61
C MET A 52 -9.41 17.53 12.89
N ASP A 53 -8.12 17.38 12.63
CA ASP A 53 -7.13 18.39 12.96
C ASP A 53 -7.07 19.49 11.88
N GLU A 54 -7.21 20.73 12.26
CA GLU A 54 -6.88 21.89 11.41
C GLU A 54 -5.41 22.24 11.54
N PHE A 55 -4.74 22.45 10.40
CA PHE A 55 -3.31 22.73 10.34
C PHE A 55 -3.01 24.12 9.81
N LYS A 56 -2.31 24.92 10.61
CA LYS A 56 -1.86 26.27 10.22
C LYS A 56 -0.79 26.19 9.09
N TYR A 57 0.06 25.15 9.12
CA TYR A 57 1.16 24.95 8.17
C TYR A 57 1.06 23.54 7.54
N PRO A 58 0.10 23.30 6.64
CA PRO A 58 -0.12 21.98 6.07
C PRO A 58 1.06 21.48 5.23
N GLN A 59 1.93 22.38 4.73
CA GLN A 59 3.13 22.01 3.99
C GLN A 59 4.08 21.11 4.83
N LEU A 60 4.13 21.32 6.14
CA LEU A 60 4.96 20.50 7.04
C LEU A 60 4.51 19.04 7.10
N ILE A 61 3.23 18.77 6.83
CA ILE A 61 2.69 17.41 6.83
C ILE A 61 3.12 16.62 5.59
N ASN A 62 3.43 17.32 4.48
CA ASN A 62 3.95 16.68 3.28
C ASN A 62 5.45 16.30 3.41
N LEU A 63 6.17 16.94 4.31
CA LEU A 63 7.62 16.72 4.45
C LEU A 63 7.99 15.26 4.74
N PRO A 64 7.36 14.54 5.69
CA PRO A 64 7.64 13.12 5.92
C PRO A 64 7.41 12.28 4.67
N ILE A 65 6.37 12.55 3.89
CA ILE A 65 6.07 11.82 2.66
C ILE A 65 7.19 11.99 1.63
N TYR A 66 7.70 13.21 1.45
CA TYR A 66 8.80 13.45 0.50
C TYR A 66 10.12 12.85 0.99
N LEU A 67 10.41 12.95 2.30
CA LEU A 67 11.61 12.36 2.90
C LEU A 67 11.63 10.83 2.76
N ASN A 68 10.48 10.19 2.85
CA ASN A 68 10.36 8.75 2.71
C ASN A 68 10.97 8.21 1.40
N LEU A 69 10.87 8.95 0.28
CA LEU A 69 11.48 8.51 -0.98
C LEU A 69 13.00 8.29 -0.83
N PHE A 70 13.69 9.25 -0.26
CA PHE A 70 15.15 9.18 -0.11
C PHE A 70 15.55 8.12 0.93
N LEU A 71 14.83 8.05 2.05
CA LEU A 71 15.09 7.08 3.10
C LEU A 71 14.82 5.65 2.63
N LEU A 72 13.73 5.42 1.88
CA LEU A 72 13.45 4.11 1.27
C LEU A 72 14.52 3.71 0.27
N LEU A 73 15.00 4.65 -0.56
CA LEU A 73 16.12 4.37 -1.46
C LEU A 73 17.36 3.95 -0.69
N ILE A 74 17.73 4.66 0.39
CA ILE A 74 18.86 4.26 1.25
C ILE A 74 18.64 2.86 1.81
N PHE A 75 17.46 2.57 2.35
CA PHE A 75 17.16 1.26 2.93
C PHE A 75 17.21 0.12 1.90
N ILE A 76 16.62 0.34 0.72
CA ILE A 76 16.70 -0.59 -0.41
C ILE A 76 18.16 -0.83 -0.82
N LEU A 77 18.94 0.23 -0.99
CA LEU A 77 20.32 0.13 -1.46
C LEU A 77 21.24 -0.54 -0.42
N ASN A 78 21.04 -0.27 0.88
CA ASN A 78 21.72 -1.00 1.94
C ASN A 78 21.40 -2.50 1.88
N THR A 79 20.11 -2.84 1.73
CA THR A 79 19.67 -4.24 1.61
C THR A 79 20.26 -4.90 0.37
N VAL A 80 20.20 -4.24 -0.77
CA VAL A 80 20.76 -4.71 -2.04
C VAL A 80 22.27 -4.94 -1.93
N PHE A 81 23.00 -4.07 -1.24
CA PHE A 81 24.41 -4.25 -0.97
C PHE A 81 24.68 -5.46 -0.06
N ILE A 82 23.93 -5.61 1.03
CA ILE A 82 24.07 -6.72 2.01
C ILE A 82 23.85 -8.08 1.33
N PHE A 83 22.89 -8.18 0.41
CA PHE A 83 22.61 -9.42 -0.32
C PHE A 83 23.54 -9.64 -1.51
N GLY A 84 24.06 -8.56 -2.08
CA GLY A 84 24.78 -8.57 -3.33
C GLY A 84 26.18 -9.14 -3.24
N ASN A 85 26.76 -9.38 -4.38
CA ASN A 85 28.13 -9.89 -4.53
C ASN A 85 29.04 -8.92 -5.30
N SER A 86 28.61 -7.68 -5.51
CA SER A 86 29.39 -6.66 -6.19
C SER A 86 30.40 -5.99 -5.23
N ASN A 87 31.43 -5.39 -5.82
CA ASN A 87 32.46 -4.64 -5.10
C ASN A 87 32.18 -3.13 -5.14
N ALA A 88 30.96 -2.72 -4.82
CA ALA A 88 30.57 -1.30 -4.77
C ALA A 88 31.12 -0.63 -3.49
N ASN A 89 32.45 -0.69 -3.31
CA ASN A 89 33.14 -0.16 -2.12
C ASN A 89 32.89 1.35 -1.92
N TRP A 90 32.70 2.11 -3.00
CA TRP A 90 32.38 3.53 -2.91
C TRP A 90 31.07 3.76 -2.13
N PHE A 91 30.07 2.86 -2.31
CA PHE A 91 28.79 2.97 -1.62
C PHE A 91 28.93 2.61 -0.13
N SER A 92 29.58 1.46 0.19
CA SER A 92 29.78 1.07 1.60
C SER A 92 30.65 2.07 2.35
N ASN A 93 31.68 2.63 1.72
CA ASN A 93 32.52 3.68 2.31
C ASN A 93 31.72 4.96 2.57
N ALA A 94 30.82 5.36 1.65
CA ALA A 94 29.93 6.50 1.86
C ALA A 94 28.97 6.25 3.04
N MET A 95 28.36 5.07 3.15
CA MET A 95 27.48 4.71 4.27
C MET A 95 28.24 4.73 5.60
N TYR A 96 29.47 4.20 5.64
CA TYR A 96 30.30 4.25 6.83
C TYR A 96 30.70 5.69 7.22
N THR A 97 31.18 6.46 6.24
CA THR A 97 31.70 7.82 6.49
C THR A 97 30.63 8.80 6.93
N TYR A 98 29.46 8.77 6.28
CA TYR A 98 28.41 9.79 6.50
C TYR A 98 27.34 9.35 7.49
N LEU A 99 27.06 8.06 7.60
CA LEU A 99 25.97 7.54 8.43
C LEU A 99 26.46 6.60 9.53
N ASN A 100 27.76 6.30 9.61
CA ASN A 100 28.35 5.33 10.53
C ASN A 100 27.70 3.92 10.44
N ILE A 101 27.37 3.50 9.21
CA ILE A 101 26.77 2.19 8.92
C ILE A 101 27.80 1.32 8.22
N ASP A 102 28.23 0.22 8.88
CA ASP A 102 29.16 -0.77 8.32
C ASP A 102 28.42 -1.87 7.57
N LEU A 103 28.18 -1.63 6.28
CA LEU A 103 27.50 -2.59 5.42
C LEU A 103 28.35 -3.81 5.08
N VAL A 104 29.69 -3.70 5.13
CA VAL A 104 30.58 -4.84 4.88
C VAL A 104 30.48 -5.82 6.03
N TYR A 105 30.60 -5.33 7.27
CA TYR A 105 30.39 -6.14 8.47
C TYR A 105 29.02 -6.83 8.45
N MET A 106 27.97 -6.08 8.12
CA MET A 106 26.61 -6.63 8.07
C MET A 106 26.47 -7.72 7.01
N ARG A 107 27.07 -7.55 5.82
CA ARG A 107 27.07 -8.57 4.75
C ARG A 107 27.70 -9.87 5.21
N GLU A 108 28.78 -9.80 6.00
CA GLU A 108 29.54 -10.97 6.48
C GLU A 108 28.86 -11.66 7.67
N SER A 109 28.23 -10.89 8.55
CA SER A 109 27.61 -11.39 9.80
C SER A 109 26.16 -11.86 9.65
N ILE A 110 25.42 -11.38 8.64
CA ILE A 110 23.97 -11.61 8.49
C ILE A 110 23.61 -13.09 8.41
N LYS A 111 22.61 -13.51 9.19
CA LYS A 111 22.09 -14.88 9.20
C LYS A 111 20.97 -15.07 8.19
N PHE A 112 20.64 -16.33 7.88
CA PHE A 112 19.56 -16.64 6.94
C PHE A 112 18.21 -16.07 7.38
N ILE A 113 17.87 -16.16 8.68
CA ILE A 113 16.62 -15.61 9.21
C ILE A 113 16.56 -14.09 9.08
N ASP A 114 17.69 -13.40 9.23
CA ASP A 114 17.76 -11.95 9.07
C ASP A 114 17.56 -11.54 7.62
N LYS A 115 18.03 -12.36 6.68
CA LYS A 115 17.77 -12.12 5.24
C LYS A 115 16.27 -12.17 4.92
N ILE A 116 15.55 -13.14 5.48
CA ILE A 116 14.09 -13.23 5.34
C ILE A 116 13.42 -12.01 5.97
N SER A 117 13.80 -11.67 7.19
CA SER A 117 13.24 -10.53 7.93
C SER A 117 13.54 -9.20 7.25
N LEU A 118 14.73 -9.03 6.67
CA LEU A 118 15.11 -7.82 5.94
C LEU A 118 14.31 -7.66 4.64
N ILE A 119 14.09 -8.73 3.89
CA ILE A 119 13.17 -8.70 2.73
C ILE A 119 11.76 -8.33 3.20
N ALA A 120 11.25 -8.95 4.26
CA ALA A 120 9.91 -8.70 4.76
C ALA A 120 9.72 -7.24 5.21
N ILE A 121 10.66 -6.69 6.01
CA ILE A 121 10.53 -5.31 6.51
C ILE A 121 10.72 -4.26 5.43
N VAL A 122 11.67 -4.46 4.50
CA VAL A 122 11.86 -3.54 3.37
C VAL A 122 10.63 -3.53 2.48
N SER A 123 10.07 -4.69 2.17
CA SER A 123 8.83 -4.80 1.39
C SER A 123 7.65 -4.12 2.09
N LEU A 124 7.50 -4.34 3.40
CA LEU A 124 6.47 -3.71 4.21
C LEU A 124 6.62 -2.19 4.23
N PHE A 125 7.87 -1.69 4.35
CA PHE A 125 8.14 -0.26 4.34
C PHE A 125 7.93 0.38 2.96
N ILE A 126 8.28 -0.30 1.88
CA ILE A 126 7.92 0.16 0.52
C ILE A 126 6.39 0.26 0.41
N GLY A 127 5.63 -0.70 0.93
CA GLY A 127 4.16 -0.66 0.96
C GLY A 127 3.65 0.52 1.77
N ILE A 128 3.93 0.57 3.07
CA ILE A 128 3.37 1.55 4.02
C ILE A 128 3.89 2.97 3.75
N MET A 129 5.21 3.12 3.55
CA MET A 129 5.89 4.42 3.51
C MET A 129 6.26 4.87 2.10
N GLY A 130 6.04 4.01 1.11
CA GLY A 130 6.23 4.31 -0.31
C GLY A 130 4.92 4.31 -1.07
N THR A 131 4.24 3.16 -1.16
CA THR A 131 3.07 3.01 -2.01
C THR A 131 1.87 3.81 -1.50
N VAL A 132 1.57 3.79 -0.18
CA VAL A 132 0.46 4.56 0.39
C VAL A 132 0.66 6.08 0.23
N PRO A 133 1.82 6.68 0.55
CA PRO A 133 2.06 8.08 0.21
C PRO A 133 2.08 8.35 -1.29
N GLY A 134 2.59 7.42 -2.09
CA GLY A 134 2.56 7.50 -3.55
C GLY A 134 1.14 7.59 -4.10
N HIS A 135 0.22 6.77 -3.56
CA HIS A 135 -1.21 6.82 -3.81
C HIS A 135 -1.77 8.22 -3.53
N GLU A 136 -1.60 8.72 -2.32
CA GLU A 136 -2.08 10.05 -1.88
C GLU A 136 -1.59 11.17 -2.81
N LEU A 137 -0.29 11.18 -3.12
CA LEU A 137 0.30 12.23 -3.94
C LEU A 137 -0.16 12.19 -5.40
N THR A 138 -0.49 11.02 -5.95
CA THR A 138 -0.97 10.90 -7.34
C THR A 138 -2.42 11.35 -7.55
N HIS A 139 -3.21 11.48 -6.49
CA HIS A 139 -4.50 12.17 -6.55
C HIS A 139 -4.37 13.68 -6.79
N ARG A 140 -3.23 14.29 -6.42
CA ARG A 140 -2.98 15.72 -6.53
C ARG A 140 -2.48 16.14 -7.92
N LYS A 141 -3.23 15.80 -8.96
CA LYS A 141 -2.87 15.89 -10.40
C LYS A 141 -2.34 17.25 -10.86
N ARG A 142 -2.72 18.34 -10.19
CA ARG A 142 -2.30 19.72 -10.55
C ARG A 142 -0.99 20.14 -9.88
N GLN A 143 -0.52 19.39 -8.89
CA GLN A 143 0.68 19.73 -8.11
C GLN A 143 1.87 18.93 -8.64
N LYS A 144 2.75 19.61 -9.42
CA LYS A 144 3.87 18.94 -10.13
C LYS A 144 4.86 18.26 -9.18
N VAL A 145 5.12 18.87 -8.02
CA VAL A 145 6.03 18.31 -6.99
C VAL A 145 5.44 17.04 -6.40
N ASP A 146 4.16 17.06 -6.02
CA ASP A 146 3.47 15.90 -5.49
C ASP A 146 3.45 14.75 -6.50
N MET A 147 3.10 15.06 -7.75
CA MET A 147 3.12 14.07 -8.84
C MET A 147 4.53 13.50 -9.09
N PHE A 148 5.59 14.29 -8.94
CA PHE A 148 6.96 13.81 -9.05
C PHE A 148 7.25 12.79 -7.95
N PHE A 149 7.09 13.18 -6.68
CA PHE A 149 7.35 12.28 -5.55
C PHE A 149 6.45 11.05 -5.55
N GLY A 150 5.15 11.22 -5.81
CA GLY A 150 4.19 10.11 -5.86
C GLY A 150 4.56 9.06 -6.90
N ASN A 151 4.90 9.49 -8.11
CA ASN A 151 5.31 8.55 -9.17
C ASN A 151 6.63 7.84 -8.88
N TRP A 152 7.61 8.49 -8.23
CA TRP A 152 8.85 7.83 -7.84
C TRP A 152 8.65 6.86 -6.67
N LEU A 153 7.81 7.19 -5.70
CA LEU A 153 7.43 6.29 -4.61
C LEU A 153 6.75 5.02 -5.13
N LEU A 154 5.79 5.14 -6.06
CA LEU A 154 5.14 3.99 -6.71
C LEU A 154 6.12 3.16 -7.55
N SER A 155 7.15 3.79 -8.11
CA SER A 155 8.16 3.08 -8.89
C SER A 155 9.05 2.14 -8.05
N LEU A 156 9.11 2.33 -6.72
CA LEU A 156 9.81 1.44 -5.79
C LEU A 156 9.16 0.04 -5.70
N SER A 157 7.86 -0.05 -5.93
CA SER A 157 7.10 -1.31 -6.00
C SER A 157 6.81 -1.79 -7.43
N TRP A 158 7.43 -1.19 -8.45
CA TRP A 158 7.10 -1.44 -9.87
C TRP A 158 5.63 -1.18 -10.24
N ASP A 159 4.93 -0.40 -9.44
CA ASP A 159 3.51 -0.13 -9.64
C ASP A 159 3.25 1.20 -10.36
N CYS A 160 3.76 1.31 -11.57
CA CYS A 160 3.52 2.47 -12.43
C CYS A 160 2.06 2.60 -12.88
N THR A 161 1.30 1.51 -12.80
CA THR A 161 -0.11 1.44 -13.19
C THR A 161 -0.99 2.21 -12.24
N PHE A 162 -0.66 2.18 -10.96
CA PHE A 162 -1.51 2.69 -9.90
C PHE A 162 -1.92 4.16 -10.09
N ALA A 163 -0.98 5.03 -10.45
CA ALA A 163 -1.26 6.45 -10.72
C ALA A 163 -2.27 6.68 -11.86
N ILE A 164 -2.56 5.67 -12.66
CA ILE A 164 -3.46 5.73 -13.82
C ILE A 164 -4.74 4.95 -13.55
N GLU A 165 -4.61 3.66 -13.26
CA GLU A 165 -5.74 2.76 -13.09
C GLU A 165 -6.54 3.13 -11.84
N HIS A 166 -5.89 3.27 -10.70
CA HIS A 166 -6.56 3.62 -9.45
C HIS A 166 -7.37 4.92 -9.58
N VAL A 167 -6.77 5.95 -10.18
CA VAL A 167 -7.37 7.29 -10.28
C VAL A 167 -8.47 7.39 -11.36
N TYR A 168 -8.36 6.65 -12.46
CA TYR A 168 -9.27 6.76 -13.61
C TYR A 168 -10.11 5.50 -13.85
N GLY A 169 -9.75 4.38 -13.24
CA GLY A 169 -10.44 3.10 -13.31
C GLY A 169 -11.16 2.78 -12.00
N HIS A 170 -10.41 2.43 -10.95
CA HIS A 170 -10.93 1.96 -9.67
C HIS A 170 -11.90 2.96 -9.00
N HIS A 171 -11.55 4.23 -8.82
CA HIS A 171 -12.45 5.22 -8.21
C HIS A 171 -13.81 5.35 -8.90
N LYS A 172 -13.85 5.09 -10.19
CA LYS A 172 -15.09 5.07 -10.95
C LYS A 172 -15.86 3.76 -10.76
N ASN A 173 -15.15 2.65 -10.70
CA ASN A 173 -15.70 1.30 -10.84
C ASN A 173 -15.78 0.51 -9.52
N VAL A 174 -15.37 1.10 -8.40
CA VAL A 174 -15.33 0.43 -7.09
C VAL A 174 -16.65 -0.28 -6.79
N CYS A 175 -16.55 -1.51 -6.28
CA CYS A 175 -17.66 -2.43 -5.98
C CYS A 175 -18.47 -2.90 -7.19
N LEU A 176 -18.04 -2.63 -8.43
CA LEU A 176 -18.60 -3.22 -9.63
C LEU A 176 -17.81 -4.44 -10.09
N PRO A 177 -18.43 -5.40 -10.81
CA PRO A 177 -17.73 -6.60 -11.29
C PRO A 177 -16.56 -6.32 -12.25
N ILE A 178 -16.54 -5.14 -12.88
CA ILE A 178 -15.48 -4.70 -13.79
C ILE A 178 -14.23 -4.23 -13.05
N ASP A 179 -14.37 -3.79 -11.79
CA ASP A 179 -13.26 -3.27 -11.00
C ASP A 179 -12.26 -4.37 -10.61
N PRO A 180 -10.98 -4.28 -11.02
CA PRO A 180 -9.99 -5.26 -10.65
C PRO A 180 -9.66 -5.26 -9.14
N ALA A 181 -9.74 -4.11 -8.49
CA ALA A 181 -9.37 -3.92 -7.08
C ALA A 181 -10.50 -4.25 -6.10
N THR A 182 -11.71 -4.59 -6.56
CA THR A 182 -12.79 -5.08 -5.70
C THR A 182 -12.72 -6.61 -5.57
N ALA A 183 -12.60 -7.12 -4.34
CA ALA A 183 -12.59 -8.53 -4.03
C ALA A 183 -14.00 -9.09 -3.87
N LYS A 184 -14.24 -10.32 -4.36
CA LYS A 184 -15.53 -11.01 -4.22
C LYS A 184 -15.66 -11.65 -2.84
N ARG A 185 -16.90 -11.90 -2.40
CA ARG A 185 -17.18 -12.70 -1.19
C ARG A 185 -16.62 -14.10 -1.35
N GLY A 186 -15.75 -14.53 -0.41
CA GLY A 186 -15.10 -15.84 -0.44
C GLY A 186 -13.89 -15.95 -1.40
N GLU A 187 -13.51 -14.90 -2.10
CA GLU A 187 -12.34 -14.93 -2.99
C GLU A 187 -11.05 -15.15 -2.18
N SER A 188 -10.18 -16.04 -2.68
CA SER A 188 -8.87 -16.25 -2.09
C SER A 188 -7.99 -15.02 -2.26
N ILE A 189 -7.35 -14.55 -1.19
CA ILE A 189 -6.41 -13.42 -1.22
C ILE A 189 -5.28 -13.63 -2.22
N TYR A 190 -4.73 -14.85 -2.31
CA TYR A 190 -3.61 -15.14 -3.20
C TYR A 190 -4.01 -15.09 -4.68
N LEU A 191 -5.21 -15.59 -5.02
CA LEU A 191 -5.75 -15.49 -6.37
C LEU A 191 -6.15 -14.05 -6.71
N PHE A 192 -6.67 -13.31 -5.72
CA PHE A 192 -7.01 -11.90 -5.88
C PHE A 192 -5.77 -11.08 -6.25
N ILE A 193 -4.66 -11.22 -5.51
CA ILE A 193 -3.40 -10.50 -5.79
C ILE A 193 -2.98 -10.67 -7.24
N LEU A 194 -2.97 -11.90 -7.75
CA LEU A 194 -2.58 -12.18 -9.15
C LEU A 194 -3.58 -11.57 -10.13
N ARG A 195 -4.88 -11.77 -9.88
CA ARG A 195 -5.95 -11.28 -10.75
C ARG A 195 -5.97 -9.75 -10.80
N ALA A 196 -5.92 -9.09 -9.66
CA ALA A 196 -5.95 -7.64 -9.55
C ALA A 196 -4.75 -7.03 -10.26
N SER A 197 -3.53 -7.43 -9.89
CA SER A 197 -2.30 -6.90 -10.48
C SER A 197 -2.26 -7.02 -12.01
N ILE A 198 -2.69 -8.16 -12.57
CA ILE A 198 -2.72 -8.35 -14.03
C ILE A 198 -3.78 -7.45 -14.68
N LYS A 199 -5.01 -7.42 -14.12
CA LYS A 199 -6.11 -6.65 -14.69
C LYS A 199 -5.87 -5.14 -14.60
N GLU A 200 -5.38 -4.65 -13.46
CA GLU A 200 -5.00 -3.24 -13.30
C GLU A 200 -3.98 -2.81 -14.35
N HIS A 201 -2.99 -3.68 -14.60
CA HIS A 201 -1.96 -3.42 -15.63
C HIS A 201 -2.57 -3.30 -17.02
N ILE A 202 -3.46 -4.24 -17.39
CA ILE A 202 -4.18 -4.21 -18.66
C ILE A 202 -5.05 -2.95 -18.77
N ASP A 203 -5.75 -2.59 -17.70
CA ASP A 203 -6.67 -1.45 -17.71
C ASP A 203 -5.91 -0.11 -17.72
N GLY A 204 -4.78 0.00 -17.02
CA GLY A 204 -3.87 1.13 -17.14
C GLY A 204 -3.40 1.37 -18.57
N TRP A 205 -3.00 0.32 -19.30
CA TRP A 205 -2.65 0.40 -20.72
C TRP A 205 -3.85 0.82 -21.59
N LYS A 206 -5.06 0.29 -21.35
CA LYS A 206 -6.27 0.70 -22.08
C LYS A 206 -6.62 2.16 -21.84
N ILE A 207 -6.46 2.66 -20.60
CA ILE A 207 -6.70 4.06 -20.26
C ILE A 207 -5.72 4.97 -21.01
N GLU A 208 -4.43 4.65 -21.00
CA GLU A 208 -3.40 5.43 -21.72
C GLU A 208 -3.59 5.35 -23.24
N TYR A 209 -3.91 4.17 -23.77
CA TYR A 209 -4.25 4.02 -25.19
C TYR A 209 -5.38 4.96 -25.60
N ARG A 210 -6.50 4.94 -24.87
CA ARG A 210 -7.65 5.81 -25.15
C ARG A 210 -7.29 7.29 -25.04
N ARG A 211 -6.49 7.66 -24.04
CA ARG A 211 -6.06 9.04 -23.81
C ARG A 211 -5.21 9.57 -24.98
N LEU A 212 -4.24 8.80 -25.43
CA LEU A 212 -3.31 9.19 -26.50
C LEU A 212 -3.99 9.16 -27.87
N SER A 213 -4.79 8.13 -28.17
CA SER A 213 -5.55 8.03 -29.43
C SER A 213 -6.49 9.22 -29.63
N ARG A 214 -7.19 9.69 -28.56
CA ARG A 214 -8.05 10.90 -28.63
C ARG A 214 -7.28 12.18 -28.94
N ARG A 215 -5.96 12.18 -28.76
CA ARG A 215 -5.06 13.31 -29.02
C ARG A 215 -4.28 13.15 -30.30
N ASN A 216 -4.52 12.09 -31.06
CA ASN A 216 -3.73 11.68 -32.24
C ASN A 216 -2.23 11.57 -31.92
N GLU A 217 -1.89 11.06 -30.72
CA GLU A 217 -0.53 10.90 -30.25
C GLU A 217 -0.12 9.41 -30.33
N ASN A 218 1.17 9.16 -30.58
CA ASN A 218 1.68 7.80 -30.62
C ASN A 218 1.66 7.18 -29.22
N VAL A 219 1.04 6.00 -29.12
CA VAL A 219 0.93 5.21 -27.88
C VAL A 219 2.30 4.72 -27.38
N PHE A 220 3.20 4.40 -28.29
CA PHE A 220 4.58 3.98 -27.99
C PHE A 220 5.54 5.17 -27.99
N SER A 221 5.27 6.17 -27.12
CA SER A 221 6.08 7.36 -26.98
C SER A 221 6.25 7.74 -25.50
N LEU A 222 7.19 8.65 -25.20
CA LEU A 222 7.38 9.21 -23.85
C LEU A 222 6.20 10.07 -23.35
N LYS A 223 5.17 10.26 -24.17
CA LYS A 223 3.90 10.82 -23.72
C LYS A 223 3.01 9.80 -23.00
N ASN A 224 3.31 8.50 -23.15
CA ASN A 224 2.64 7.43 -22.43
C ASN A 224 3.17 7.32 -21.01
N LYS A 225 2.28 7.52 -20.03
CA LYS A 225 2.64 7.51 -18.61
C LYS A 225 3.07 6.13 -18.11
N MET A 226 2.54 5.04 -18.72
CA MET A 226 2.98 3.67 -18.41
C MET A 226 4.45 3.48 -18.78
N ILE A 227 4.85 3.92 -19.98
CA ILE A 227 6.24 3.83 -20.45
C ILE A 227 7.17 4.62 -19.53
N ILE A 228 6.81 5.86 -19.18
CA ILE A 228 7.61 6.66 -18.24
C ILE A 228 7.70 5.98 -16.86
N GLY A 229 6.61 5.37 -16.41
CA GLY A 229 6.59 4.62 -15.15
C GLY A 229 7.56 3.44 -15.17
N TYR A 230 7.55 2.63 -16.23
CA TYR A 230 8.53 1.54 -16.41
C TYR A 230 9.96 2.05 -16.45
N LEU A 231 10.24 3.17 -17.13
CA LEU A 231 11.58 3.76 -17.17
C LEU A 231 12.08 4.16 -15.79
N ARG A 232 11.21 4.71 -14.90
CA ARG A 232 11.58 5.01 -13.51
C ARG A 232 11.92 3.74 -12.73
N SER A 233 11.08 2.71 -12.80
CA SER A 233 11.33 1.43 -12.13
C SER A 233 12.59 0.76 -12.66
N LEU A 234 12.83 0.79 -13.98
CA LEU A 234 14.07 0.30 -14.59
C LEU A 234 15.30 1.08 -14.11
N THR A 235 15.19 2.41 -13.94
CA THR A 235 16.28 3.24 -13.40
C THR A 235 16.65 2.78 -11.98
N ILE A 236 15.66 2.58 -11.11
CA ILE A 236 15.90 2.07 -9.75
C ILE A 236 16.52 0.67 -9.79
N THR A 237 15.99 -0.21 -10.64
CA THR A 237 16.51 -1.58 -10.84
C THR A 237 17.96 -1.59 -11.30
N PHE A 238 18.31 -0.68 -12.23
CA PHE A 238 19.68 -0.51 -12.71
C PHE A 238 20.63 0.00 -11.61
N ILE A 239 20.18 0.94 -10.78
CA ILE A 239 20.96 1.40 -9.62
C ILE A 239 21.17 0.24 -8.63
N CYS A 240 20.15 -0.57 -8.36
CA CYS A 240 20.26 -1.76 -7.52
C CYS A 240 21.23 -2.79 -8.11
N TYR A 241 21.22 -2.99 -9.43
CA TYR A 241 22.20 -3.83 -10.12
C TYR A 241 23.62 -3.28 -9.96
N SER A 242 23.82 -1.98 -10.12
CA SER A 242 25.14 -1.34 -10.02
C SER A 242 25.76 -1.47 -8.61
N ILE A 243 24.92 -1.56 -7.57
CA ILE A 243 25.36 -1.66 -6.17
C ILE A 243 25.48 -3.13 -5.72
N GLY A 244 24.52 -3.99 -6.05
CA GLY A 244 24.42 -5.35 -5.55
C GLY A 244 24.69 -6.44 -6.57
N GLY A 245 24.99 -6.10 -7.84
CA GLY A 245 25.07 -7.08 -8.93
C GLY A 245 23.72 -7.74 -9.21
N LEU A 246 23.74 -8.89 -9.87
CA LEU A 246 22.52 -9.64 -10.20
C LEU A 246 21.71 -10.04 -8.96
N ILE A 247 22.39 -10.50 -7.91
CA ILE A 247 21.71 -10.92 -6.67
C ILE A 247 20.99 -9.71 -6.03
N GLY A 248 21.65 -8.56 -5.93
CA GLY A 248 21.05 -7.34 -5.41
C GLY A 248 19.86 -6.88 -6.25
N MET A 249 19.98 -6.92 -7.57
CA MET A 249 18.88 -6.61 -8.48
C MET A 249 17.66 -7.51 -8.22
N PHE A 250 17.85 -8.82 -8.14
CA PHE A 250 16.75 -9.76 -7.86
C PHE A 250 16.18 -9.59 -6.46
N THR A 251 17.01 -9.23 -5.46
CA THR A 251 16.54 -8.89 -4.12
C THR A 251 15.60 -7.68 -4.15
N PHE A 252 15.97 -6.61 -4.88
CA PHE A 252 15.07 -5.46 -5.06
C PHE A 252 13.77 -5.84 -5.77
N LEU A 253 13.84 -6.60 -6.87
CA LEU A 253 12.65 -7.02 -7.61
C LEU A 253 11.72 -7.88 -6.74
N LEU A 254 12.28 -8.74 -5.89
CA LEU A 254 11.50 -9.52 -4.91
C LEU A 254 10.82 -8.61 -3.89
N CYS A 255 11.55 -7.65 -3.31
CA CYS A 255 10.97 -6.67 -2.38
C CYS A 255 9.86 -5.84 -3.04
N ALA A 256 10.07 -5.39 -4.28
CA ALA A 256 9.08 -4.64 -5.05
C ALA A 256 7.82 -5.46 -5.34
N PHE A 257 7.98 -6.74 -5.72
CA PHE A 257 6.86 -7.66 -5.95
C PHE A 257 6.05 -7.91 -4.68
N ILE A 258 6.72 -8.14 -3.53
CA ILE A 258 6.04 -8.31 -2.25
C ILE A 258 5.33 -7.00 -1.86
N ALA A 259 5.96 -5.84 -2.03
CA ALA A 259 5.34 -4.54 -1.73
C ALA A 259 4.09 -4.29 -2.59
N LYS A 260 4.13 -4.60 -3.90
CA LYS A 260 2.94 -4.56 -4.78
C LYS A 260 1.86 -5.53 -4.28
N SER A 261 2.25 -6.75 -3.89
CA SER A 261 1.31 -7.73 -3.34
C SER A 261 0.65 -7.22 -2.05
N LEU A 262 1.40 -6.53 -1.17
CA LEU A 262 0.84 -5.93 0.05
C LEU A 262 -0.16 -4.82 -0.26
N LEU A 263 0.05 -4.03 -1.32
CA LEU A 263 -0.96 -3.07 -1.78
C LEU A 263 -2.24 -3.78 -2.20
N GLU A 264 -2.13 -4.89 -2.95
CA GLU A 264 -3.33 -5.65 -3.32
C GLU A 264 -4.04 -6.25 -2.10
N VAL A 265 -3.31 -6.61 -1.04
CA VAL A 265 -3.95 -7.03 0.22
C VAL A 265 -4.73 -5.87 0.85
N ILE A 266 -4.25 -4.64 0.77
CA ILE A 266 -4.99 -3.46 1.23
C ILE A 266 -6.25 -3.27 0.36
N ASN A 267 -6.14 -3.26 -0.97
CA ASN A 267 -7.29 -3.19 -1.88
C ASN A 267 -8.32 -4.31 -1.58
N PHE A 268 -7.82 -5.54 -1.37
CA PHE A 268 -8.66 -6.67 -0.98
C PHE A 268 -9.44 -6.38 0.29
N THR A 269 -8.80 -5.84 1.32
CA THR A 269 -9.46 -5.59 2.60
C THR A 269 -10.43 -4.41 2.52
N GLU A 270 -10.08 -3.36 1.79
CA GLU A 270 -10.87 -2.12 1.67
C GLU A 270 -12.24 -2.32 1.02
N HIS A 271 -12.35 -3.26 0.09
CA HIS A 271 -13.57 -3.49 -0.71
C HIS A 271 -14.06 -4.94 -0.67
N TYR A 272 -13.56 -5.76 0.26
CA TYR A 272 -13.91 -7.18 0.35
C TYR A 272 -15.41 -7.41 0.41
N GLY A 273 -15.95 -8.06 -0.62
CA GLY A 273 -17.32 -8.53 -0.68
C GLY A 273 -18.41 -7.46 -0.79
N LEU A 274 -18.02 -6.19 -0.90
CA LEU A 274 -18.96 -5.09 -1.14
C LEU A 274 -19.43 -5.09 -2.59
N VAL A 275 -20.65 -4.65 -2.80
CA VAL A 275 -21.30 -4.59 -4.12
C VAL A 275 -21.95 -3.24 -4.33
N ARG A 276 -22.11 -2.84 -5.60
CA ARG A 276 -22.75 -1.60 -5.98
C ARG A 276 -23.64 -1.82 -7.20
N GLU A 277 -24.77 -1.14 -7.24
CA GLU A 277 -25.64 -1.08 -8.41
C GLU A 277 -24.94 -0.34 -9.57
N GLU A 278 -25.05 -0.87 -10.79
CA GLU A 278 -24.50 -0.22 -11.98
C GLU A 278 -25.11 1.16 -12.19
N ASN A 279 -24.28 2.10 -12.66
CA ASN A 279 -24.66 3.50 -12.93
C ASN A 279 -25.04 4.35 -11.70
N LYS A 280 -24.93 3.83 -10.50
CA LYS A 280 -25.06 4.63 -9.28
C LYS A 280 -23.70 5.19 -8.83
N PRO A 281 -23.67 6.36 -8.18
CA PRO A 281 -22.44 6.93 -7.67
C PRO A 281 -21.85 6.08 -6.51
N VAL A 282 -20.56 6.20 -6.32
CA VAL A 282 -19.89 5.66 -5.13
C VAL A 282 -20.42 6.38 -3.89
N GLN A 283 -20.66 5.63 -2.82
CA GLN A 283 -21.19 6.12 -1.55
C GLN A 283 -20.28 5.63 -0.40
N PRO A 284 -20.29 6.25 0.78
CA PRO A 284 -19.47 5.83 1.92
C PRO A 284 -19.59 4.34 2.28
N ARG A 285 -20.75 3.74 2.03
CA ARG A 285 -21.00 2.30 2.29
C ARG A 285 -20.21 1.34 1.39
N HIS A 286 -19.57 1.82 0.32
CA HIS A 286 -18.83 0.99 -0.64
C HIS A 286 -17.36 0.81 -0.25
N SER A 287 -16.99 1.15 0.98
CA SER A 287 -15.66 0.93 1.52
C SER A 287 -15.73 0.53 2.99
N TRP A 288 -14.83 -0.35 3.41
CA TRP A 288 -14.60 -0.65 4.82
C TRP A 288 -13.66 0.39 5.41
N ASN A 289 -14.03 1.04 6.50
CA ASN A 289 -13.19 2.01 7.20
C ASN A 289 -12.51 1.41 8.43
N SER A 290 -11.49 2.08 8.91
CA SER A 290 -10.95 1.89 10.26
C SER A 290 -10.47 3.22 10.83
N ASN A 291 -10.78 3.48 12.08
CA ASN A 291 -10.30 4.63 12.84
C ASN A 291 -9.21 4.22 13.87
N SER A 292 -8.64 3.01 13.78
CA SER A 292 -7.56 2.58 14.65
C SER A 292 -6.35 3.53 14.53
N VAL A 293 -5.87 4.04 15.67
CA VAL A 293 -4.78 5.04 15.73
C VAL A 293 -3.54 4.56 14.99
N MET A 294 -3.08 3.33 15.25
CA MET A 294 -1.81 2.84 14.71
C MET A 294 -1.87 2.72 13.19
N SER A 295 -2.87 2.02 12.66
CA SER A 295 -3.06 1.90 11.21
C SER A 295 -3.30 3.26 10.55
N SER A 296 -4.10 4.15 11.15
CA SER A 296 -4.40 5.46 10.55
C SER A 296 -3.16 6.35 10.46
N VAL A 297 -2.33 6.38 11.49
CA VAL A 297 -1.12 7.21 11.50
C VAL A 297 -0.06 6.66 10.52
N LEU A 298 0.18 5.34 10.53
CA LEU A 298 1.17 4.72 9.65
C LEU A 298 0.77 4.75 8.18
N LEU A 299 -0.53 4.65 7.89
CA LEU A 299 -1.09 4.67 6.54
C LEU A 299 -1.63 6.04 6.11
N TYR A 300 -1.21 7.12 6.79
CA TYR A 300 -1.62 8.49 6.42
C TYR A 300 -3.13 8.64 6.22
N ASN A 301 -3.93 8.15 7.17
CA ASN A 301 -5.39 8.18 7.19
C ASN A 301 -6.08 7.54 5.96
N VAL A 302 -5.39 6.79 5.10
CA VAL A 302 -6.06 6.06 4.00
C VAL A 302 -7.13 5.09 4.53
N THR A 303 -7.03 4.73 5.80
CA THR A 303 -8.03 3.93 6.53
C THR A 303 -9.41 4.58 6.64
N ARG A 304 -9.50 5.90 6.42
CA ARG A 304 -10.75 6.66 6.24
C ARG A 304 -11.23 6.59 4.79
N HIS A 305 -11.32 5.37 4.30
CA HIS A 305 -11.41 5.05 2.87
C HIS A 305 -12.73 5.48 2.22
N SER A 306 -13.82 5.48 2.99
CA SER A 306 -15.11 6.01 2.51
C SER A 306 -15.04 7.50 2.17
N ALA A 307 -14.37 8.31 3.01
CA ALA A 307 -14.17 9.72 2.74
C ALA A 307 -13.23 9.95 1.55
N HIS A 308 -12.19 9.10 1.42
CA HIS A 308 -11.28 9.13 0.29
C HIS A 308 -12.01 8.86 -1.05
N HIS A 309 -12.88 7.86 -1.11
CA HIS A 309 -13.64 7.56 -2.33
C HIS A 309 -14.69 8.60 -2.67
N GLU A 310 -15.39 9.14 -1.66
CA GLU A 310 -16.40 10.18 -1.88
C GLU A 310 -15.77 11.50 -2.33
N LYS A 311 -14.62 11.87 -1.76
CA LYS A 311 -13.96 13.17 -1.96
C LYS A 311 -12.46 12.99 -2.24
N SER A 312 -12.12 12.27 -3.29
CA SER A 312 -10.74 11.92 -3.64
C SER A 312 -9.78 13.09 -3.90
N HIS A 313 -10.28 14.34 -3.89
CA HIS A 313 -9.46 15.55 -3.98
C HIS A 313 -8.98 16.08 -2.61
N LEU A 314 -9.57 15.59 -1.51
CA LEU A 314 -9.14 15.93 -0.16
C LEU A 314 -7.78 15.30 0.13
N LYS A 315 -6.98 15.99 0.90
CA LYS A 315 -5.70 15.47 1.38
C LYS A 315 -5.92 14.57 2.59
N PHE A 316 -5.02 13.64 2.82
CA PHE A 316 -5.18 12.62 3.85
C PHE A 316 -5.50 13.17 5.27
N TRP A 317 -5.06 14.39 5.60
CA TRP A 317 -5.38 15.03 6.87
C TRP A 317 -6.73 15.77 6.91
N GLU A 318 -7.42 15.85 5.75
CA GLU A 318 -8.75 16.45 5.59
C GLU A 318 -9.86 15.38 5.51
N LEU A 319 -9.48 14.09 5.51
CA LEU A 319 -10.44 12.99 5.41
C LEU A 319 -11.24 12.83 6.70
N ASP A 320 -12.57 12.80 6.57
CA ASP A 320 -13.50 12.61 7.66
C ASP A 320 -13.54 11.15 8.15
N THR A 321 -13.93 10.94 9.39
CA THR A 321 -13.97 9.63 10.04
C THR A 321 -15.20 8.79 9.71
N TYR A 322 -16.27 9.38 9.20
CA TYR A 322 -17.56 8.77 8.83
C TYR A 322 -18.01 7.68 9.81
N GLU A 323 -18.56 8.10 10.95
CA GLU A 323 -18.98 7.17 12.01
C GLU A 323 -20.07 6.18 11.56
N ASP A 324 -20.90 6.58 10.58
CA ASP A 324 -21.99 5.78 10.04
C ASP A 324 -21.55 4.92 8.81
N ALA A 325 -20.25 4.89 8.46
CA ALA A 325 -19.76 4.04 7.41
C ALA A 325 -19.44 2.63 7.92
N PRO A 326 -19.39 1.62 7.03
CA PRO A 326 -19.02 0.26 7.43
C PRO A 326 -17.61 0.19 7.99
N MET A 327 -17.44 -0.44 9.14
CA MET A 327 -16.18 -0.49 9.87
C MET A 327 -15.56 -1.89 9.85
N MET A 328 -14.24 -1.94 9.58
CA MET A 328 -13.42 -3.13 9.76
C MET A 328 -13.46 -3.65 11.20
N PRO A 329 -13.28 -4.97 11.41
CA PRO A 329 -13.16 -5.55 12.76
C PRO A 329 -11.96 -5.00 13.56
N HIS A 330 -10.84 -4.71 12.87
CA HIS A 330 -9.59 -4.20 13.45
C HIS A 330 -8.96 -3.16 12.52
N GLY A 331 -7.81 -2.61 12.92
CA GLY A 331 -7.02 -1.71 12.06
C GLY A 331 -6.55 -2.40 10.77
N TYR A 332 -6.37 -1.63 9.71
CA TYR A 332 -6.02 -2.14 8.37
C TYR A 332 -4.77 -3.01 8.36
N LEU A 333 -3.71 -2.57 9.06
CA LEU A 333 -2.46 -3.34 9.11
C LEU A 333 -2.63 -4.68 9.84
N SER A 334 -3.42 -4.73 10.91
CA SER A 334 -3.77 -5.99 11.57
C SER A 334 -4.61 -6.88 10.67
N MET A 335 -5.58 -6.31 9.93
CA MET A 335 -6.39 -7.06 8.98
C MET A 335 -5.55 -7.58 7.80
N LEU A 336 -4.51 -6.83 7.37
CA LEU A 336 -3.53 -7.29 6.39
C LEU A 336 -2.82 -8.57 6.85
N TYR A 337 -2.30 -8.59 8.08
CA TYR A 337 -1.66 -9.79 8.64
C TYR A 337 -2.64 -10.97 8.72
N ILE A 338 -3.88 -10.71 9.18
CA ILE A 338 -4.91 -11.75 9.26
C ILE A 338 -5.26 -12.29 7.86
N ALA A 339 -5.41 -11.43 6.86
CA ALA A 339 -5.74 -11.84 5.50
C ALA A 339 -4.64 -12.73 4.88
N ILE A 340 -3.36 -12.40 5.12
CA ILE A 340 -2.22 -13.15 4.57
C ILE A 340 -2.00 -14.46 5.32
N PHE A 341 -1.93 -14.43 6.65
CA PHE A 341 -1.49 -15.58 7.43
C PHE A 341 -2.63 -16.46 7.95
N LEU A 342 -3.85 -15.92 8.08
CA LEU A 342 -5.03 -16.57 8.64
C LEU A 342 -6.28 -16.33 7.76
N PRO A 343 -6.25 -16.64 6.44
CA PRO A 343 -7.33 -16.28 5.51
C PRO A 343 -8.70 -16.82 5.91
N HIS A 344 -8.78 -18.01 6.51
CA HIS A 344 -10.03 -18.54 7.01
C HIS A 344 -10.62 -17.72 8.17
N LEU A 345 -9.75 -17.19 9.05
CA LEU A 345 -10.18 -16.30 10.13
C LEU A 345 -10.68 -14.97 9.53
N PHE A 346 -9.94 -14.42 8.55
CA PHE A 346 -10.37 -13.23 7.82
C PHE A 346 -11.77 -13.38 7.24
N HIS A 347 -12.02 -14.46 6.49
CA HIS A 347 -13.34 -14.73 5.91
C HIS A 347 -14.43 -14.87 6.96
N LYS A 348 -14.14 -15.54 8.08
CA LYS A 348 -15.10 -15.70 9.19
C LYS A 348 -15.44 -14.36 9.86
N MET A 349 -14.46 -13.48 10.05
CA MET A 349 -14.66 -12.16 10.63
C MET A 349 -15.46 -11.28 9.66
N MET A 350 -15.04 -11.23 8.39
CA MET A 350 -15.69 -10.42 7.38
C MET A 350 -17.10 -10.91 7.02
N ALA A 351 -17.40 -12.21 7.13
CA ALA A 351 -18.75 -12.72 6.92
C ALA A 351 -19.77 -12.07 7.87
N LYS A 352 -19.40 -11.89 9.14
CA LYS A 352 -20.26 -11.17 10.11
C LYS A 352 -20.49 -9.73 9.71
N LYS A 353 -19.43 -9.07 9.22
CA LYS A 353 -19.50 -7.69 8.75
C LYS A 353 -20.29 -7.53 7.45
N LEU A 354 -20.20 -8.51 6.56
CA LEU A 354 -20.99 -8.53 5.32
C LEU A 354 -22.49 -8.72 5.60
N ILE A 355 -22.86 -9.55 6.57
CA ILE A 355 -24.25 -9.69 7.02
C ILE A 355 -24.75 -8.34 7.56
N GLU A 356 -23.96 -7.69 8.43
CA GLU A 356 -24.29 -6.36 8.94
C GLU A 356 -24.44 -5.34 7.80
N TRP A 357 -23.56 -5.41 6.78
CA TRP A 357 -23.62 -4.53 5.62
C TRP A 357 -24.89 -4.76 4.79
N ASP A 358 -25.23 -6.01 4.51
CA ASP A 358 -26.43 -6.38 3.76
C ASP A 358 -27.72 -5.89 4.44
N GLU A 359 -27.75 -5.88 5.78
CA GLU A 359 -28.93 -5.46 6.55
C GLU A 359 -29.03 -3.94 6.70
N LYS A 360 -27.92 -3.27 7.02
CA LYS A 360 -27.91 -1.85 7.46
C LYS A 360 -27.56 -0.85 6.37
N TYR A 361 -26.72 -1.22 5.42
CA TYR A 361 -26.10 -0.27 4.48
C TYR A 361 -26.56 -0.44 3.04
N ALA A 362 -26.83 -1.67 2.61
CA ALA A 362 -27.20 -1.99 1.25
C ALA A 362 -28.58 -1.44 0.88
N THR A 363 -28.72 -0.88 -0.33
CA THR A 363 -30.04 -0.60 -0.95
C THR A 363 -30.77 -1.93 -1.25
N ASP A 364 -32.05 -1.87 -1.60
CA ASP A 364 -32.80 -3.09 -1.93
C ASP A 364 -32.21 -3.77 -3.17
N GLU A 365 -31.76 -3.03 -4.17
CA GLU A 365 -31.08 -3.54 -5.35
C GLU A 365 -29.71 -4.15 -4.99
N GLU A 366 -28.93 -3.49 -4.14
CA GLU A 366 -27.64 -4.02 -3.65
C GLU A 366 -27.83 -5.30 -2.83
N LYS A 367 -28.92 -5.44 -2.06
CA LYS A 367 -29.26 -6.68 -1.32
C LYS A 367 -29.47 -7.87 -2.26
N GLU A 368 -30.13 -7.67 -3.40
CA GLU A 368 -30.30 -8.74 -4.39
C GLU A 368 -28.98 -9.15 -5.04
N ILE A 369 -28.08 -8.19 -5.33
CA ILE A 369 -26.73 -8.48 -5.82
C ILE A 369 -25.94 -9.24 -4.74
N ALA A 370 -25.99 -8.77 -3.50
CA ALA A 370 -25.33 -9.36 -2.33
C ALA A 370 -25.81 -10.80 -2.07
N LYS A 371 -27.10 -11.06 -2.18
CA LYS A 371 -27.68 -12.38 -2.06
C LYS A 371 -27.11 -13.40 -3.05
N ASN A 372 -26.94 -12.98 -4.32
CA ASN A 372 -26.27 -13.80 -5.32
C ASN A 372 -24.78 -14.02 -4.98
N ALA A 373 -24.09 -12.98 -4.51
CA ALA A 373 -22.70 -13.09 -4.06
C ALA A 373 -22.55 -14.01 -2.85
N ASN A 374 -23.49 -13.98 -1.89
CA ASN A 374 -23.53 -14.87 -0.72
C ASN A 374 -23.65 -16.34 -1.12
N LYS A 375 -24.58 -16.67 -2.03
CA LYS A 375 -24.78 -18.05 -2.52
C LYS A 375 -23.51 -18.63 -3.16
N ASN A 376 -22.73 -17.78 -3.84
CA ASN A 376 -21.53 -18.18 -4.58
C ASN A 376 -20.25 -18.05 -3.76
N SER A 377 -20.31 -17.59 -2.51
CA SER A 377 -19.14 -17.28 -1.68
C SER A 377 -18.38 -18.48 -1.15
N GLY A 378 -19.04 -19.66 -1.05
CA GLY A 378 -18.51 -20.84 -0.36
C GLY A 378 -18.37 -20.67 1.16
N ILE A 379 -18.74 -19.52 1.73
CA ILE A 379 -18.71 -19.25 3.17
C ILE A 379 -20.04 -19.69 3.78
N LYS A 380 -20.03 -20.78 4.56
CA LYS A 380 -21.26 -21.38 5.14
C LYS A 380 -22.16 -20.33 5.83
N MET A 381 -21.58 -19.37 6.55
CA MET A 381 -22.33 -18.34 7.27
C MET A 381 -23.12 -17.42 6.31
N LEU A 382 -22.58 -17.12 5.13
CA LEU A 382 -23.25 -16.30 4.12
C LEU A 382 -24.26 -17.11 3.28
N VAL A 383 -23.90 -18.36 2.92
CA VAL A 383 -24.76 -19.25 2.15
C VAL A 383 -26.04 -19.61 2.92
N ASN A 384 -25.96 -19.80 4.24
CA ASN A 384 -27.09 -20.19 5.08
C ASN A 384 -28.00 -19.02 5.49
N GLN A 385 -27.70 -17.80 5.06
CA GLN A 385 -28.50 -16.62 5.38
C GLN A 385 -29.82 -16.54 4.57
N TYR A 386 -29.90 -17.34 3.50
CA TYR A 386 -31.00 -17.40 2.55
C TYR A 386 -31.35 -18.87 2.26
#